data_0279f9c49bcbb609db78db6f407e306b
#
_entry.id   0279f9c49bcbb609db78db6f407e306b
#
_cell.length_a   1.000
_cell.length_b   1.000
_cell.length_c   1.000
_cell.angle_alpha   90.00
_cell.angle_beta   90.00
_cell.angle_gamma   90.00
#
_symmetry.space_group_name_H-M   'P 1'
#
loop_
_entity.id
_entity.type
_entity.pdbx_description
1 polymer ?
#
loop_
_entity_poly.entity_id
_entity_poly.type
_entity_poly.pdbx_seq_one_letter_code
_entity_poly.pdbx_strand_id
1 'polypeptide(L)'
;MCRSNIKDDYFEYNELFKNFESKKIESVINSLRQPFADIAKNLDITTNTQWIVRTYLASKMILASSVMLTSAEYAEFKNLRIVKPYLMYYPLLSCARAVVFTNPYQEWSDDLIAMNHSKTINIIGDIVSRYDKVEGENIKSFINKSRIYREIYSYKFPANGLKEIDLNFDKIVDICALLSEIAQLQSAILESAITKHCKEKYEIDDEELSKLYSYGEEGFRFIDSEDGYR
;
A
#
# COMPACT_ATOMS: atom_id res chain seq x y z
N MET A 1 3.24 25.51 -9.15
CA MET A 1 4.13 25.03 -10.23
C MET A 1 4.44 23.53 -10.16
N CYS A 2 4.32 22.87 -8.99
CA CYS A 2 4.55 21.41 -8.82
C CYS A 2 3.47 20.54 -9.48
N ARG A 3 2.21 21.00 -9.56
CA ARG A 3 1.09 20.27 -10.17
C ARG A 3 1.21 20.01 -11.67
N SER A 4 2.07 20.77 -12.40
CA SER A 4 2.15 20.70 -13.87
C SER A 4 3.09 19.61 -14.41
N ASN A 5 3.85 18.92 -13.57
CA ASN A 5 4.81 17.89 -13.99
C ASN A 5 4.33 16.45 -13.75
N ILE A 6 3.26 16.26 -12.99
CA ILE A 6 2.54 15.01 -12.87
C ILE A 6 1.25 15.22 -13.67
N LYS A 7 1.30 14.93 -14.97
CA LYS A 7 0.10 14.90 -15.81
C LYS A 7 -0.72 13.67 -15.48
N ASP A 8 -1.37 13.73 -14.34
CA ASP A 8 -2.50 12.87 -14.05
C ASP A 8 -3.69 13.80 -13.88
N ASP A 9 -4.36 14.10 -15.01
CA ASP A 9 -5.51 15.02 -15.04
C ASP A 9 -6.72 14.48 -14.25
N TYR A 10 -6.60 13.29 -13.67
CA TYR A 10 -7.68 12.56 -13.01
C TYR A 10 -7.47 12.29 -11.52
N PHE A 11 -6.25 12.55 -10.97
CA PHE A 11 -5.95 12.23 -9.58
C PHE A 11 -5.42 13.45 -8.82
N GLU A 12 -6.09 13.79 -7.72
CA GLU A 12 -5.66 14.86 -6.81
C GLU A 12 -4.90 14.27 -5.62
N TYR A 13 -3.62 14.65 -5.45
CA TYR A 13 -2.76 14.25 -4.34
C TYR A 13 -2.98 15.17 -3.11
N ASN A 14 -4.20 15.14 -2.55
CA ASN A 14 -4.60 16.07 -1.50
C ASN A 14 -3.87 15.81 -0.19
N GLU A 15 -3.75 14.54 0.22
CA GLU A 15 -3.10 14.18 1.47
C GLU A 15 -1.58 14.35 1.40
N LEU A 16 -0.95 14.10 0.25
CA LEU A 16 0.47 14.39 0.07
C LEU A 16 0.78 15.87 0.26
N PHE A 17 0.00 16.76 -0.38
CA PHE A 17 0.22 18.21 -0.27
C PHE A 17 -0.26 18.80 1.06
N LYS A 18 -1.16 18.14 1.79
CA LYS A 18 -1.57 18.50 3.14
C LYS A 18 -0.49 18.17 4.17
N ASN A 19 0.20 17.04 4.02
CA ASN A 19 1.14 16.53 5.01
C ASN A 19 2.59 16.91 4.73
N PHE A 20 2.98 17.20 3.46
CA PHE A 20 4.37 17.43 3.08
C PHE A 20 4.57 18.70 2.26
N GLU A 21 5.72 19.33 2.46
CA GLU A 21 6.14 20.47 1.64
C GLU A 21 6.37 20.07 0.18
N SER A 22 5.91 20.89 -0.77
CA SER A 22 6.05 20.65 -2.22
C SER A 22 7.50 20.33 -2.65
N LYS A 23 8.49 20.99 -2.06
CA LYS A 23 9.91 20.73 -2.34
C LYS A 23 10.35 19.32 -1.94
N LYS A 24 9.79 18.78 -0.84
CA LYS A 24 10.07 17.41 -0.38
C LYS A 24 9.44 16.39 -1.29
N ILE A 25 8.18 16.62 -1.69
CA ILE A 25 7.49 15.78 -2.68
C ILE A 25 8.27 15.75 -3.99
N GLU A 26 8.69 16.89 -4.53
CA GLU A 26 9.51 16.97 -5.74
C GLU A 26 10.84 16.22 -5.61
N SER A 27 11.50 16.35 -4.47
CA SER A 27 12.76 15.64 -4.18
C SER A 27 12.56 14.12 -4.22
N VAL A 28 11.48 13.61 -3.61
CA VAL A 28 11.15 12.17 -3.64
C VAL A 28 10.82 11.72 -5.06
N ILE A 29 9.98 12.45 -5.80
CA ILE A 29 9.66 12.16 -7.20
C ILE A 29 10.95 12.06 -8.03
N ASN A 30 11.85 13.02 -7.89
CA ASN A 30 13.11 13.02 -8.63
C ASN A 30 14.00 11.82 -8.26
N SER A 31 13.99 11.40 -6.99
CA SER A 31 14.73 10.21 -6.54
C SER A 31 14.16 8.91 -7.09
N LEU A 32 12.88 8.85 -7.40
CA LEU A 32 12.19 7.67 -7.94
C LEU A 32 12.29 7.56 -9.47
N ARG A 33 12.52 8.67 -10.18
CA ARG A 33 12.55 8.69 -11.65
C ARG A 33 13.60 7.75 -12.24
N GLN A 34 14.82 7.74 -11.69
CA GLN A 34 15.89 6.91 -12.22
C GLN A 34 15.63 5.42 -12.01
N PRO A 35 15.29 4.93 -10.80
CA PRO A 35 14.92 3.53 -10.61
C PRO A 35 13.80 3.04 -11.53
N PHE A 36 12.73 3.83 -11.71
CA PHE A 36 11.65 3.45 -12.62
C PHE A 36 12.06 3.52 -14.10
N ALA A 37 12.92 4.47 -14.47
CA ALA A 37 13.46 4.52 -15.83
C ALA A 37 14.34 3.30 -16.13
N ASP A 38 15.11 2.82 -15.16
CA ASP A 38 15.94 1.64 -15.32
C ASP A 38 15.09 0.37 -15.44
N ILE A 39 14.00 0.27 -14.66
CA ILE A 39 12.99 -0.80 -14.82
C ILE A 39 12.40 -0.75 -16.23
N ALA A 40 11.92 0.41 -16.68
CA ALA A 40 11.26 0.55 -17.98
C ALA A 40 12.17 0.27 -19.18
N LYS A 41 13.47 0.56 -19.07
CA LYS A 41 14.47 0.26 -20.12
C LYS A 41 14.82 -1.22 -20.22
N ASN A 42 14.76 -1.93 -19.10
CA ASN A 42 15.12 -3.35 -19.00
C ASN A 42 13.88 -4.24 -18.89
N LEU A 43 12.72 -3.72 -19.24
CA LEU A 43 11.46 -4.45 -19.18
C LEU A 43 11.50 -5.60 -20.19
N ASP A 44 11.20 -6.81 -19.73
CA ASP A 44 10.91 -8.00 -20.51
C ASP A 44 9.51 -8.54 -20.18
N ILE A 45 9.08 -9.62 -20.81
CA ILE A 45 7.76 -10.21 -20.57
C ILE A 45 7.57 -10.55 -19.09
N THR A 46 8.54 -11.18 -18.45
CA THR A 46 8.47 -11.60 -17.05
C THR A 46 8.36 -10.40 -16.11
N THR A 47 9.25 -9.44 -16.27
CA THR A 47 9.27 -8.21 -15.44
C THR A 47 8.01 -7.37 -15.67
N ASN A 48 7.53 -7.31 -16.91
CA ASN A 48 6.26 -6.64 -17.24
C ASN A 48 5.10 -7.28 -16.49
N THR A 49 4.98 -8.61 -16.54
CA THR A 49 3.95 -9.38 -15.84
C THR A 49 4.02 -9.16 -14.33
N GLN A 50 5.22 -9.20 -13.76
CA GLN A 50 5.43 -8.91 -12.33
C GLN A 50 4.94 -7.51 -11.94
N TRP A 51 5.20 -6.48 -12.74
CA TRP A 51 4.74 -5.12 -12.44
C TRP A 51 3.23 -4.96 -12.60
N ILE A 52 2.62 -5.62 -13.58
CA ILE A 52 1.15 -5.67 -13.71
C ILE A 52 0.54 -6.26 -12.43
N VAL A 53 1.06 -7.41 -11.98
CA VAL A 53 0.59 -8.07 -10.77
C VAL A 53 0.80 -7.22 -9.52
N ARG A 54 1.97 -6.59 -9.35
CA ARG A 54 2.26 -5.69 -8.22
C ARG A 54 1.24 -4.56 -8.14
N THR A 55 0.97 -3.90 -9.28
CA THR A 55 0.01 -2.80 -9.35
C THR A 55 -1.41 -3.28 -9.06
N TYR A 56 -1.77 -4.43 -9.60
CA TYR A 56 -3.06 -5.07 -9.36
C TYR A 56 -3.26 -5.41 -7.87
N LEU A 57 -2.27 -6.06 -7.24
CA LEU A 57 -2.31 -6.37 -5.80
C LEU A 57 -2.39 -5.10 -4.94
N ALA A 58 -1.66 -4.05 -5.31
CA ALA A 58 -1.74 -2.76 -4.62
C ALA A 58 -3.17 -2.19 -4.69
N SER A 59 -3.80 -2.22 -5.85
CA SER A 59 -5.19 -1.77 -6.04
C SER A 59 -6.18 -2.59 -5.20
N LYS A 60 -6.02 -3.92 -5.17
CA LYS A 60 -6.84 -4.81 -4.30
C LYS A 60 -6.65 -4.48 -2.82
N MET A 61 -5.43 -4.19 -2.37
CA MET A 61 -5.16 -3.82 -0.99
C MET A 61 -5.82 -2.50 -0.61
N ILE A 62 -5.81 -1.51 -1.49
CA ILE A 62 -6.50 -0.22 -1.27
C ILE A 62 -8.01 -0.43 -1.22
N LEU A 63 -8.58 -1.22 -2.15
CA LEU A 63 -10.00 -1.56 -2.14
C LEU A 63 -10.41 -2.28 -0.85
N ALA A 64 -9.64 -3.29 -0.44
CA ALA A 64 -9.88 -4.00 0.81
C ALA A 64 -9.82 -3.07 2.03
N SER A 65 -8.88 -2.10 2.04
CA SER A 65 -8.81 -1.06 3.07
C SER A 65 -10.10 -0.25 3.14
N SER A 66 -10.64 0.20 2.00
CA SER A 66 -11.88 0.98 1.94
C SER A 66 -13.07 0.22 2.50
N VAL A 67 -13.21 -1.07 2.14
CA VAL A 67 -14.27 -1.94 2.67
C VAL A 67 -14.14 -2.12 4.19
N MET A 68 -12.92 -2.32 4.69
CA MET A 68 -12.68 -2.46 6.12
C MET A 68 -12.93 -1.16 6.89
N LEU A 69 -12.59 0.01 6.33
CA LEU A 69 -12.90 1.32 6.95
C LEU A 69 -14.40 1.54 7.07
N THR A 70 -15.18 1.27 6.01
CA THR A 70 -16.65 1.32 6.07
C THR A 70 -17.22 0.35 7.11
N SER A 71 -16.63 -0.85 7.21
CA SER A 71 -17.02 -1.84 8.23
C SER A 71 -16.66 -1.37 9.64
N ALA A 72 -15.56 -0.65 9.83
CA ALA A 72 -15.16 -0.07 11.11
C ALA A 72 -16.15 1.02 11.57
N GLU A 73 -16.59 1.86 10.65
CA GLU A 73 -17.60 2.90 10.91
C GLU A 73 -18.93 2.26 11.35
N TYR A 74 -19.36 1.20 10.65
CA TYR A 74 -20.55 0.44 11.04
C TYR A 74 -20.38 -0.24 12.41
N ALA A 75 -19.22 -0.81 12.69
CA ALA A 75 -18.90 -1.44 13.97
C ALA A 75 -18.95 -0.41 15.13
N GLU A 76 -18.47 0.81 14.89
CA GLU A 76 -18.59 1.92 15.84
C GLU A 76 -20.06 2.26 16.13
N PHE A 77 -20.85 2.46 15.06
CA PHE A 77 -22.28 2.75 15.18
C PHE A 77 -23.05 1.66 15.95
N LYS A 78 -22.69 0.39 15.76
CA LYS A 78 -23.30 -0.76 16.44
C LYS A 78 -22.64 -1.12 17.77
N ASN A 79 -21.64 -0.34 18.23
CA ASN A 79 -20.87 -0.61 19.45
C ASN A 79 -20.23 -2.00 19.49
N LEU A 80 -19.74 -2.48 18.32
CA LEU A 80 -19.08 -3.78 18.18
C LEU A 80 -17.60 -3.70 18.56
N ARG A 81 -17.33 -3.52 19.85
CA ARG A 81 -15.99 -3.20 20.38
C ARG A 81 -14.94 -4.27 20.13
N ILE A 82 -15.33 -5.54 20.03
CA ILE A 82 -14.39 -6.67 19.87
C ILE A 82 -13.74 -6.66 18.49
N VAL A 83 -14.50 -6.36 17.43
CA VAL A 83 -14.01 -6.38 16.05
C VAL A 83 -13.31 -5.08 15.65
N LYS A 84 -13.58 -3.99 16.39
CA LYS A 84 -13.03 -2.65 16.08
C LYS A 84 -11.51 -2.63 15.91
N PRO A 85 -10.66 -3.22 16.80
CA PRO A 85 -9.21 -3.21 16.62
C PRO A 85 -8.73 -3.87 15.34
N TYR A 86 -9.43 -4.89 14.87
CA TYR A 86 -9.15 -5.52 13.57
C TYR A 86 -9.43 -4.55 12.43
N LEU A 87 -10.65 -4.02 12.41
CA LEU A 87 -11.11 -3.11 11.37
C LEU A 87 -10.36 -1.78 11.35
N MET A 88 -9.67 -1.42 12.41
CA MET A 88 -8.80 -0.25 12.49
C MET A 88 -7.34 -0.54 12.09
N TYR A 89 -6.84 -1.74 12.31
CA TYR A 89 -5.46 -2.11 12.02
C TYR A 89 -5.25 -2.57 10.58
N TYR A 90 -6.12 -3.44 10.06
CA TYR A 90 -5.92 -4.04 8.75
C TYR A 90 -6.01 -3.07 7.56
N PRO A 91 -6.82 -2.01 7.58
CA PRO A 91 -6.75 -0.96 6.57
C PRO A 91 -5.37 -0.34 6.45
N LEU A 92 -4.77 0.03 7.58
CA LEU A 92 -3.42 0.59 7.64
C LEU A 92 -2.39 -0.38 7.05
N LEU A 93 -2.46 -1.66 7.42
CA LEU A 93 -1.56 -2.69 6.90
C LEU A 93 -1.75 -2.90 5.39
N SER A 94 -2.99 -2.88 4.91
CA SER A 94 -3.30 -3.05 3.49
C SER A 94 -2.77 -1.89 2.66
N CYS A 95 -3.02 -0.65 3.05
CA CYS A 95 -2.46 0.52 2.37
C CYS A 95 -0.92 0.54 2.45
N ALA A 96 -0.34 0.14 3.59
CA ALA A 96 1.10 -0.02 3.73
C ALA A 96 1.68 -1.04 2.73
N ARG A 97 1.04 -2.19 2.56
CA ARG A 97 1.44 -3.20 1.56
C ARG A 97 1.30 -2.67 0.14
N ALA A 98 0.25 -1.91 -0.18
CA ALA A 98 0.09 -1.29 -1.49
C ALA A 98 1.30 -0.41 -1.85
N VAL A 99 1.77 0.43 -0.91
CA VAL A 99 2.99 1.23 -1.10
C VAL A 99 4.23 0.36 -1.31
N VAL A 100 4.35 -0.74 -0.56
CA VAL A 100 5.49 -1.68 -0.69
C VAL A 100 5.47 -2.34 -2.06
N PHE A 101 4.31 -2.78 -2.56
CA PHE A 101 4.19 -3.42 -3.87
C PHE A 101 4.53 -2.48 -5.02
N THR A 102 4.20 -1.21 -4.92
CA THR A 102 4.51 -0.21 -5.96
C THR A 102 5.91 0.38 -5.86
N ASN A 103 6.69 0.06 -4.81
CA ASN A 103 8.01 0.64 -4.57
C ASN A 103 9.10 0.01 -5.46
N PRO A 104 9.89 0.79 -6.23
CA PRO A 104 10.90 0.25 -7.14
C PRO A 104 12.11 -0.38 -6.43
N TYR A 105 12.32 -0.09 -5.15
CA TYR A 105 13.42 -0.64 -4.36
C TYR A 105 13.09 -1.97 -3.69
N GLN A 106 11.87 -2.48 -3.86
CA GLN A 106 11.48 -3.79 -3.36
C GLN A 106 11.49 -4.80 -4.52
N GLU A 107 12.37 -5.79 -4.43
CA GLU A 107 12.43 -6.88 -5.42
C GLU A 107 11.18 -7.76 -5.32
N TRP A 108 10.72 -8.24 -6.46
CA TRP A 108 9.62 -9.20 -6.53
C TRP A 108 10.10 -10.57 -6.07
N SER A 109 9.50 -11.10 -5.02
CA SER A 109 9.83 -12.39 -4.43
C SER A 109 8.70 -12.91 -3.56
N ASP A 110 8.74 -14.19 -3.25
CA ASP A 110 7.85 -14.84 -2.30
C ASP A 110 7.86 -14.14 -0.94
N ASP A 111 9.04 -13.71 -0.50
CA ASP A 111 9.22 -12.94 0.75
C ASP A 111 8.54 -11.56 0.72
N LEU A 112 8.37 -10.97 -0.44
CA LEU A 112 7.62 -9.72 -0.59
C LEU A 112 6.13 -9.96 -0.36
N ILE A 113 5.59 -11.03 -0.94
CA ILE A 113 4.18 -11.40 -0.84
C ILE A 113 3.85 -11.84 0.59
N ALA A 114 4.68 -12.73 1.18
CA ALA A 114 4.52 -13.27 2.53
C ALA A 114 5.07 -12.34 3.63
N MET A 115 5.38 -11.08 3.29
CA MET A 115 6.02 -10.15 4.22
C MET A 115 5.25 -10.00 5.52
N ASN A 116 5.96 -10.19 6.64
CA ASN A 116 5.36 -10.04 7.96
C ASN A 116 5.07 -8.56 8.30
N HIS A 117 4.17 -8.37 9.26
CA HIS A 117 3.68 -7.07 9.66
C HIS A 117 4.80 -6.10 10.10
N SER A 118 5.77 -6.58 10.88
CA SER A 118 6.87 -5.75 11.40
C SER A 118 7.76 -5.23 10.26
N LYS A 119 8.08 -6.08 9.28
CA LYS A 119 8.88 -5.70 8.10
C LYS A 119 8.14 -4.66 7.27
N THR A 120 6.83 -4.87 7.00
CA THR A 120 5.98 -3.90 6.30
C THR A 120 6.00 -2.54 7.00
N ILE A 121 5.77 -2.51 8.32
CA ILE A 121 5.72 -1.27 9.10
C ILE A 121 7.05 -0.52 9.06
N ASN A 122 8.18 -1.23 9.15
CA ASN A 122 9.50 -0.61 9.06
C ASN A 122 9.73 0.01 7.67
N ILE A 123 9.45 -0.72 6.60
CA ILE A 123 9.61 -0.22 5.22
C ILE A 123 8.75 1.03 5.00
N ILE A 124 7.51 1.05 5.48
CA ILE A 124 6.64 2.23 5.37
C ILE A 124 7.20 3.42 6.13
N GLY A 125 7.69 3.22 7.37
CA GLY A 125 8.37 4.27 8.12
C GLY A 125 9.53 4.88 7.33
N ASP A 126 10.35 4.04 6.70
CA ASP A 126 11.49 4.47 5.89
C ASP A 126 11.05 5.21 4.60
N ILE A 127 9.99 4.74 3.93
CA ILE A 127 9.47 5.39 2.72
C ILE A 127 8.91 6.78 3.05
N VAL A 128 8.07 6.88 4.08
CA VAL A 128 7.48 8.17 4.50
C VAL A 128 8.55 9.12 5.03
N SER A 129 9.58 8.61 5.70
CA SER A 129 10.71 9.41 6.18
C SER A 129 11.49 10.12 5.08
N ARG A 130 11.36 9.71 3.82
CA ARG A 130 11.94 10.44 2.66
C ARG A 130 11.21 11.75 2.40
N TYR A 131 9.92 11.85 2.73
CA TYR A 131 9.13 13.07 2.65
C TYR A 131 9.33 13.92 3.92
N ASP A 132 9.16 13.31 5.09
CA ASP A 132 9.39 13.93 6.39
C ASP A 132 9.78 12.87 7.42
N LYS A 133 10.92 13.07 8.10
CA LYS A 133 11.45 12.09 9.06
C LYS A 133 10.57 11.94 10.31
N VAL A 134 10.00 13.04 10.78
CA VAL A 134 9.15 13.02 11.98
C VAL A 134 7.84 12.31 11.67
N GLU A 135 7.25 12.59 10.51
CA GLU A 135 6.01 11.94 10.10
C GLU A 135 6.21 10.46 9.80
N GLY A 136 7.33 10.05 9.22
CA GLY A 136 7.69 8.64 9.06
C GLY A 136 7.71 7.87 10.37
N GLU A 137 8.34 8.41 11.42
CA GLU A 137 8.35 7.80 12.75
C GLU A 137 6.96 7.83 13.42
N ASN A 138 6.18 8.89 13.23
CA ASN A 138 4.82 9.02 13.74
C ASN A 138 3.90 7.93 13.15
N ILE A 139 3.91 7.76 11.83
CA ILE A 139 3.10 6.76 11.13
C ILE A 139 3.52 5.36 11.56
N LYS A 140 4.82 5.06 11.58
CA LYS A 140 5.36 3.78 12.05
C LYS A 140 4.91 3.46 13.48
N SER A 141 5.02 4.41 14.39
CA SER A 141 4.59 4.29 15.79
C SER A 141 3.07 4.05 15.87
N PHE A 142 2.28 4.80 15.10
CA PHE A 142 0.83 4.68 15.10
C PHE A 142 0.35 3.32 14.58
N ILE A 143 0.93 2.82 13.49
CA ILE A 143 0.59 1.48 12.95
C ILE A 143 1.00 0.39 13.95
N ASN A 144 2.17 0.51 14.61
CA ASN A 144 2.57 -0.41 15.67
C ASN A 144 1.61 -0.39 16.87
N LYS A 145 1.17 0.78 17.31
CA LYS A 145 0.16 0.93 18.38
C LYS A 145 -1.12 0.20 17.98
N SER A 146 -1.60 0.39 16.76
CA SER A 146 -2.80 -0.26 16.22
C SER A 146 -2.65 -1.78 16.18
N ARG A 147 -1.45 -2.29 15.78
CA ARG A 147 -1.13 -3.71 15.82
C ARG A 147 -1.20 -4.29 17.22
N ILE A 148 -0.62 -3.61 18.20
CA ILE A 148 -0.64 -4.06 19.61
C ILE A 148 -2.08 -4.14 20.14
N TYR A 149 -2.92 -3.16 19.86
CA TYR A 149 -4.34 -3.22 20.23
C TYR A 149 -5.03 -4.43 19.60
N ARG A 150 -4.82 -4.68 18.30
CA ARG A 150 -5.37 -5.86 17.65
C ARG A 150 -4.90 -7.17 18.31
N GLU A 151 -3.62 -7.30 18.65
CA GLU A 151 -3.06 -8.47 19.32
C GLU A 151 -3.64 -8.69 20.72
N ILE A 152 -3.79 -7.61 21.51
CA ILE A 152 -4.40 -7.69 22.85
C ILE A 152 -5.82 -8.20 22.76
N TYR A 153 -6.63 -7.66 21.85
CA TYR A 153 -8.04 -8.06 21.72
C TYR A 153 -8.21 -9.45 21.08
N SER A 154 -7.27 -9.88 20.24
CA SER A 154 -7.34 -11.19 19.58
C SER A 154 -6.92 -12.34 20.50
N TYR A 155 -5.87 -12.13 21.29
CA TYR A 155 -5.21 -13.25 21.98
C TYR A 155 -5.22 -13.14 23.50
N LYS A 156 -5.35 -11.96 24.07
CA LYS A 156 -5.21 -11.75 25.51
C LYS A 156 -6.50 -11.38 26.22
N PHE A 157 -7.51 -10.99 25.52
CA PHE A 157 -8.81 -10.48 25.97
C PHE A 157 -8.72 -9.79 27.34
N PRO A 158 -8.65 -8.46 27.45
CA PRO A 158 -8.27 -7.74 28.68
C PRO A 158 -9.17 -8.13 29.86
N ALA A 159 -8.58 -8.56 30.96
CA ALA A 159 -9.29 -8.99 32.19
C ALA A 159 -10.19 -7.87 32.79
N ASN A 160 -9.88 -6.61 32.48
CA ASN A 160 -10.62 -5.44 32.97
C ASN A 160 -11.75 -4.99 32.03
N GLY A 161 -12.20 -5.87 31.12
CA GLY A 161 -13.21 -5.55 30.12
C GLY A 161 -12.65 -4.73 28.95
N LEU A 162 -13.55 -4.32 28.09
CA LEU A 162 -13.25 -3.51 26.92
C LEU A 162 -13.02 -2.06 27.32
N LYS A 163 -11.79 -1.71 27.72
CA LYS A 163 -11.41 -0.32 27.85
C LYS A 163 -11.50 0.36 26.49
N GLU A 164 -11.82 1.63 26.49
CA GLU A 164 -11.88 2.44 25.26
C GLU A 164 -10.54 2.35 24.51
N ILE A 165 -10.61 2.02 23.22
CA ILE A 165 -9.44 1.96 22.36
C ILE A 165 -9.09 3.40 22.02
N ASP A 166 -7.96 3.87 22.52
CA ASP A 166 -7.40 5.17 22.20
C ASP A 166 -6.73 5.15 20.81
N LEU A 167 -7.55 4.90 19.77
CA LEU A 167 -7.21 5.02 18.36
C LEU A 167 -8.24 5.94 17.71
N ASN A 168 -7.75 7.05 17.16
CA ASN A 168 -8.58 7.98 16.42
C ASN A 168 -8.86 7.40 15.02
N PHE A 169 -10.15 7.22 14.69
CA PHE A 169 -10.61 6.69 13.40
C PHE A 169 -10.25 7.64 12.25
N ASP A 170 -10.46 8.95 12.41
CA ASP A 170 -10.15 9.93 11.37
C ASP A 170 -8.66 9.90 11.01
N LYS A 171 -7.79 9.75 12.02
CA LYS A 171 -6.34 9.58 11.79
C LYS A 171 -6.03 8.30 11.01
N ILE A 172 -6.78 7.23 11.19
CA ILE A 172 -6.61 6.00 10.40
C ILE A 172 -6.99 6.26 8.95
N VAL A 173 -8.11 6.94 8.71
CA VAL A 173 -8.56 7.33 7.37
C VAL A 173 -7.51 8.22 6.70
N ASP A 174 -7.03 9.26 7.37
CA ASP A 174 -5.98 10.17 6.85
C ASP A 174 -4.70 9.41 6.47
N ILE A 175 -4.22 8.50 7.32
CA ILE A 175 -3.03 7.69 7.02
C ILE A 175 -3.29 6.73 5.84
N CYS A 176 -4.44 6.07 5.79
CA CYS A 176 -4.80 5.20 4.66
C CYS A 176 -4.87 5.98 3.35
N ALA A 177 -5.46 7.18 3.35
CA ALA A 177 -5.53 8.05 2.19
C ALA A 177 -4.12 8.49 1.75
N LEU A 178 -3.28 8.95 2.67
CA LEU A 178 -1.89 9.32 2.38
C LEU A 178 -1.09 8.16 1.78
N LEU A 179 -1.18 6.96 2.36
CA LEU A 179 -0.47 5.78 1.84
C LEU A 179 -0.99 5.37 0.46
N SER A 180 -2.30 5.49 0.22
CA SER A 180 -2.90 5.23 -1.10
C SER A 180 -2.40 6.22 -2.15
N GLU A 181 -2.28 7.51 -1.81
CA GLU A 181 -1.71 8.52 -2.70
C GLU A 181 -0.22 8.28 -2.99
N ILE A 182 0.57 7.81 -2.00
CA ILE A 182 1.96 7.42 -2.22
C ILE A 182 2.05 6.24 -3.20
N ALA A 183 1.21 5.22 -3.05
CA ALA A 183 1.18 4.08 -3.97
C ALA A 183 0.77 4.50 -5.39
N GLN A 184 -0.24 5.37 -5.52
CA GLN A 184 -0.67 5.94 -6.78
C GLN A 184 0.44 6.77 -7.44
N LEU A 185 1.13 7.62 -6.67
CA LEU A 185 2.26 8.41 -7.18
C LEU A 185 3.38 7.52 -7.74
N GLN A 186 3.73 6.45 -7.03
CA GLN A 186 4.73 5.49 -7.48
C GLN A 186 4.29 4.82 -8.80
N SER A 187 3.04 4.41 -8.90
CA SER A 187 2.46 3.82 -10.12
C SER A 187 2.45 4.81 -11.29
N ALA A 188 2.10 6.06 -11.05
CA ALA A 188 2.11 7.11 -12.08
C ALA A 188 3.52 7.41 -12.61
N ILE A 189 4.55 7.37 -11.73
CA ILE A 189 5.95 7.52 -12.16
C ILE A 189 6.39 6.33 -13.01
N LEU A 190 6.01 5.10 -12.63
CA LEU A 190 6.29 3.89 -13.42
C LEU A 190 5.63 3.98 -14.80
N GLU A 191 4.34 4.33 -14.88
CA GLU A 191 3.61 4.48 -16.15
C GLU A 191 4.27 5.51 -17.05
N SER A 192 4.65 6.67 -16.49
CA SER A 192 5.39 7.70 -17.21
C SER A 192 6.75 7.20 -17.73
N ALA A 193 7.46 6.38 -16.94
CA ALA A 193 8.73 5.80 -17.33
C ALA A 193 8.55 4.77 -18.45
N ILE A 194 7.55 3.89 -18.35
CA ILE A 194 7.21 2.90 -19.39
C ILE A 194 6.86 3.62 -20.70
N THR A 195 5.96 4.59 -20.65
CA THR A 195 5.56 5.38 -21.83
C THR A 195 6.74 6.04 -22.52
N LYS A 196 7.73 6.50 -21.75
CA LYS A 196 8.90 7.20 -22.28
C LYS A 196 9.99 6.28 -22.81
N HIS A 197 10.21 5.13 -22.17
CA HIS A 197 11.42 4.31 -22.38
C HIS A 197 11.13 2.95 -22.99
N CYS A 198 9.92 2.39 -22.80
CA CYS A 198 9.54 1.11 -23.37
C CYS A 198 8.96 1.34 -24.79
N LYS A 199 9.64 0.76 -25.79
CA LYS A 199 9.22 0.88 -27.21
C LYS A 199 8.43 -0.34 -27.68
N GLU A 200 8.54 -1.44 -26.96
CA GLU A 200 7.89 -2.70 -27.28
C GLU A 200 6.63 -2.89 -26.44
N LYS A 201 5.65 -3.56 -27.00
CA LYS A 201 4.48 -4.01 -26.24
C LYS A 201 4.73 -5.46 -25.86
N TYR A 202 4.74 -5.74 -24.56
CA TYR A 202 4.86 -7.09 -24.06
C TYR A 202 3.49 -7.68 -23.78
N GLU A 203 3.31 -8.93 -24.15
CA GLU A 203 2.19 -9.74 -23.71
C GLU A 203 2.41 -10.19 -22.26
N ILE A 204 1.34 -10.67 -21.62
CA ILE A 204 1.43 -11.22 -20.27
C ILE A 204 2.05 -12.63 -20.36
N ASP A 205 2.98 -12.92 -19.50
CA ASP A 205 3.54 -14.25 -19.33
C ASP A 205 2.56 -15.10 -18.49
N ASP A 206 1.83 -15.99 -19.15
CA ASP A 206 0.86 -16.87 -18.50
C ASP A 206 1.49 -17.81 -17.49
N GLU A 207 2.76 -18.21 -17.66
CA GLU A 207 3.48 -19.05 -16.71
C GLU A 207 3.80 -18.27 -15.43
N GLU A 208 4.31 -17.04 -15.54
CA GLU A 208 4.51 -16.14 -14.39
C GLU A 208 3.19 -15.81 -13.70
N LEU A 209 2.14 -15.54 -14.47
CA LEU A 209 0.82 -15.29 -13.93
C LEU A 209 0.27 -16.52 -13.18
N SER A 210 0.47 -17.72 -13.72
CA SER A 210 0.01 -18.97 -13.10
C SER A 210 0.69 -19.28 -11.77
N LYS A 211 1.96 -18.89 -11.60
CA LYS A 211 2.67 -19.01 -10.32
C LYS A 211 1.96 -18.24 -9.21
N LEU A 212 1.33 -17.11 -9.53
CA LEU A 212 0.58 -16.30 -8.56
C LEU A 212 -0.76 -16.92 -8.19
N TYR A 213 -1.36 -17.73 -9.08
CA TYR A 213 -2.56 -18.52 -8.75
C TYR A 213 -2.26 -19.69 -7.81
N SER A 214 -1.03 -20.18 -7.80
CA SER A 214 -0.60 -21.33 -6.99
C SER A 214 -0.02 -20.94 -5.62
N TYR A 215 0.13 -19.65 -5.32
CA TYR A 215 0.69 -19.19 -4.06
C TYR A 215 -0.31 -19.32 -2.92
N GLY A 216 -0.07 -20.29 -2.05
CA GLY A 216 -0.75 -20.49 -0.79
C GLY A 216 -0.90 -21.98 -0.48
N GLU A 217 -0.13 -22.48 0.48
CA GLU A 217 -0.24 -23.87 1.00
C GLU A 217 -1.65 -24.21 1.52
N GLU A 218 -2.56 -23.24 1.63
CA GLU A 218 -3.92 -23.40 2.16
C GLU A 218 -5.04 -22.97 1.19
N GLY A 219 -4.77 -22.92 -0.12
CA GLY A 219 -5.79 -22.62 -1.14
C GLY A 219 -6.21 -21.15 -1.25
N PHE A 220 -5.50 -20.24 -0.58
CA PHE A 220 -5.67 -18.81 -0.79
C PHE A 220 -4.92 -18.38 -2.04
N ARG A 221 -5.65 -18.10 -3.09
CA ARG A 221 -5.09 -17.54 -4.33
C ARG A 221 -4.99 -16.02 -4.19
N PHE A 222 -3.83 -15.43 -4.50
CA PHE A 222 -3.67 -13.98 -4.54
C PHE A 222 -4.49 -13.35 -5.68
N ILE A 223 -4.68 -14.12 -6.77
CA ILE A 223 -5.54 -13.76 -7.88
C ILE A 223 -6.63 -14.82 -7.93
N ASP A 224 -7.88 -14.42 -7.79
CA ASP A 224 -9.03 -15.31 -7.90
C ASP A 224 -9.35 -15.54 -9.38
N SER A 225 -9.95 -16.71 -9.70
CA SER A 225 -10.46 -16.99 -11.05
C SER A 225 -11.50 -15.96 -11.52
N GLU A 226 -12.19 -15.32 -10.60
CA GLU A 226 -13.13 -14.23 -10.89
C GLU A 226 -12.41 -12.92 -11.27
N ASP A 227 -11.17 -12.72 -10.88
CA ASP A 227 -10.39 -11.53 -11.22
C ASP A 227 -9.95 -11.52 -12.70
N GLY A 228 -9.88 -12.69 -13.36
CA GLY A 228 -9.57 -12.81 -14.79
C GLY A 228 -10.67 -12.32 -15.74
N TYR A 229 -11.85 -11.98 -15.22
CA TYR A 229 -12.99 -11.48 -15.99
C TYR A 229 -13.25 -9.98 -15.82
N ARG A 230 -12.39 -9.27 -15.13
CA ARG A 230 -12.47 -7.81 -14.92
C ARG A 230 -11.28 -7.10 -15.56
#